data_a193a1381156acab32fb96562eaba790
#
_entry.id   a193a1381156acab32fb96562eaba790
#
_cell.length_a   1.000
_cell.length_b   1.000
_cell.length_c   1.000
_cell.angle_alpha   90.00
_cell.angle_beta   90.00
_cell.angle_gamma   90.00
#
_symmetry.space_group_name_H-M   'P 1'
#
loop_
_entity.id
_entity.type
_entity.pdbx_description
1 polymer ?
#
loop_
_entity_poly.entity_id
_entity_poly.type
_entity_poly.pdbx_seq_one_letter_code
_entity_poly.pdbx_strand_id
1 'polypeptide(L)'
;MAKGTARGGVPSARIAAYKVCDDEGQCPSADILAAFDDAIADGVDLITISIGSIASFEFYEDPVAIGSFHAAEKGILVMQSAGNFGTSGRQSVSSVAPWILTVAARPRIAYSLTRLFLGMGRL
;
A
#
# COMPACT_ATOMS: atom_id res chain seq x y z
N MET A 1 -16.46 18.80 4.56
CA MET A 1 -15.73 17.78 5.32
C MET A 1 -16.64 17.21 6.40
N ALA A 2 -16.60 15.91 6.66
CA ALA A 2 -17.41 15.30 7.71
C ALA A 2 -16.89 15.77 9.08
N LYS A 3 -17.79 16.20 9.96
CA LYS A 3 -17.46 16.49 11.35
C LYS A 3 -17.45 15.18 12.13
N GLY A 4 -16.48 14.98 12.98
CA GLY A 4 -16.37 13.80 13.84
C GLY A 4 -14.96 13.61 14.37
N THR A 5 -14.78 12.60 15.23
CA THR A 5 -13.50 12.16 15.74
C THR A 5 -13.11 10.88 15.04
N ALA A 6 -11.93 10.87 14.39
CA ALA A 6 -11.35 9.64 13.85
C ALA A 6 -10.38 9.03 14.88
N ARG A 7 -10.44 7.70 15.03
CA ARG A 7 -9.56 6.94 15.90
C ARG A 7 -9.01 5.74 15.15
N GLY A 8 -7.82 5.30 15.51
CA GLY A 8 -7.27 4.05 15.00
C GLY A 8 -8.09 2.83 15.45
N GLY A 9 -8.15 1.80 14.61
CA GLY A 9 -8.84 0.56 14.91
C GLY A 9 -8.16 -0.25 16.02
N VAL A 10 -6.84 -0.10 16.17
CA VAL A 10 -6.02 -0.79 17.18
C VAL A 10 -5.17 0.23 17.92
N PRO A 11 -5.66 0.86 19.00
CA PRO A 11 -4.97 1.95 19.70
C PRO A 11 -3.63 1.54 20.33
N SER A 12 -3.43 0.25 20.63
CA SER A 12 -2.20 -0.31 21.20
C SER A 12 -1.18 -0.80 20.17
N ALA A 13 -1.46 -0.66 18.88
CA ALA A 13 -0.49 -1.03 17.84
C ALA A 13 0.79 -0.19 17.97
N ARG A 14 1.92 -0.86 17.84
CA ARG A 14 3.23 -0.21 17.74
C ARG A 14 3.47 0.17 16.28
N ILE A 15 4.19 1.26 16.07
CA ILE A 15 4.51 1.77 14.73
C ILE A 15 6.02 1.76 14.57
N ALA A 16 6.51 1.09 13.54
CA ALA A 16 7.83 1.26 12.97
C ALA A 16 7.70 2.12 11.70
N ALA A 17 8.57 3.09 11.50
CA ALA A 17 8.51 3.98 10.36
C ALA A 17 9.84 3.95 9.59
N TYR A 18 9.74 3.70 8.29
CA TYR A 18 10.87 3.66 7.36
C TYR A 18 10.70 4.79 6.34
N LYS A 19 11.57 5.78 6.37
CA LYS A 19 11.53 6.91 5.42
C LYS A 19 12.23 6.50 4.13
N VAL A 20 11.51 6.46 3.02
CA VAL A 20 12.00 6.03 1.70
C VAL A 20 11.92 7.14 0.64
N CYS A 21 11.33 8.27 0.98
CA CYS A 21 11.21 9.39 0.05
C CYS A 21 11.97 10.59 0.60
N ASP A 22 12.59 11.37 -0.29
CA ASP A 22 13.23 12.63 0.04
C ASP A 22 12.19 13.75 0.28
N ASP A 23 12.69 14.96 0.54
CA ASP A 23 11.84 16.12 0.84
C ASP A 23 11.15 16.68 -0.42
N GLU A 24 11.63 16.34 -1.62
CA GLU A 24 11.03 16.62 -2.92
C GLU A 24 9.96 15.60 -3.32
N GLY A 25 9.78 14.53 -2.53
CA GLY A 25 8.81 13.46 -2.78
C GLY A 25 9.30 12.40 -3.77
N GLN A 26 10.60 12.35 -4.08
CA GLN A 26 11.20 11.27 -4.84
C GLN A 26 11.40 10.05 -3.94
N CYS A 27 11.01 8.87 -4.42
CA CYS A 27 11.12 7.62 -3.67
C CYS A 27 11.94 6.62 -4.50
N PRO A 28 13.28 6.62 -4.37
CA PRO A 28 14.15 5.75 -5.14
C PRO A 28 13.84 4.27 -4.90
N SER A 29 13.88 3.47 -5.96
CA SER A 29 13.63 2.02 -5.88
C SER A 29 14.55 1.32 -4.88
N ALA A 30 15.80 1.74 -4.79
CA ALA A 30 16.77 1.17 -3.86
C ALA A 30 16.36 1.41 -2.40
N ASP A 31 15.86 2.61 -2.07
CA ASP A 31 15.44 2.96 -0.72
C ASP A 31 14.15 2.22 -0.33
N ILE A 32 13.23 2.03 -1.30
CA ILE A 32 12.03 1.22 -1.10
C ILE A 32 12.40 -0.23 -0.79
N LEU A 33 13.30 -0.84 -1.57
CA LEU A 33 13.73 -2.22 -1.34
C LEU A 33 14.48 -2.37 -0.02
N ALA A 34 15.39 -1.45 0.31
CA ALA A 34 16.10 -1.45 1.58
C ALA A 34 15.14 -1.37 2.78
N ALA A 35 14.10 -0.54 2.69
CA ALA A 35 13.09 -0.44 3.75
C ALA A 35 12.26 -1.73 3.90
N PHE A 36 11.97 -2.45 2.82
CA PHE A 36 11.35 -3.77 2.90
C PHE A 36 12.27 -4.77 3.60
N ASP A 37 13.58 -4.78 3.25
CA ASP A 37 14.56 -5.66 3.87
C ASP A 37 14.68 -5.39 5.37
N ASP A 38 14.77 -4.11 5.77
CA ASP A 38 14.83 -3.70 7.17
C ASP A 38 13.55 -4.10 7.93
N ALA A 39 12.37 -3.83 7.36
CA ALA A 39 11.10 -4.18 7.99
C ALA A 39 10.94 -5.69 8.18
N ILE A 40 11.37 -6.50 7.20
CA ILE A 40 11.36 -7.95 7.28
C ILE A 40 12.33 -8.43 8.35
N ALA A 41 13.53 -7.84 8.42
CA ALA A 41 14.55 -8.18 9.42
C ALA A 41 14.13 -7.81 10.84
N ASP A 42 13.43 -6.68 11.01
CA ASP A 42 12.86 -6.22 12.28
C ASP A 42 11.67 -7.07 12.75
N GLY A 43 11.12 -7.92 11.88
CA GLY A 43 10.03 -8.83 12.20
C GLY A 43 8.70 -8.12 12.44
N VAL A 44 8.36 -7.16 11.60
CA VAL A 44 7.06 -6.48 11.67
C VAL A 44 5.92 -7.45 11.35
N ASP A 45 4.75 -7.24 11.94
CA ASP A 45 3.58 -8.11 11.71
C ASP A 45 2.89 -7.79 10.40
N LEU A 46 2.95 -6.52 9.97
CA LEU A 46 2.33 -6.06 8.74
C LEU A 46 3.04 -4.81 8.21
N ILE A 47 3.02 -4.62 6.89
CA ILE A 47 3.56 -3.43 6.22
C ILE A 47 2.40 -2.67 5.58
N THR A 48 2.40 -1.34 5.73
CA THR A 48 1.51 -0.45 4.98
C THR A 48 2.32 0.55 4.18
N ILE A 49 2.02 0.69 2.89
CA ILE A 49 2.74 1.57 1.98
C ILE A 49 1.75 2.38 1.13
N SER A 50 1.98 3.69 1.05
CA SER A 50 1.13 4.61 0.27
C SER A 50 1.96 5.31 -0.81
N ILE A 51 2.79 4.54 -1.49
CA ILE A 51 3.59 4.99 -2.63
C ILE A 51 3.03 4.34 -3.88
N GLY A 52 2.81 5.12 -4.93
CA GLY A 52 2.33 4.63 -6.21
C GLY A 52 3.04 5.32 -7.36
N SER A 53 3.18 4.62 -8.47
CA SER A 53 3.69 5.17 -9.73
C SER A 53 2.54 5.50 -10.69
N ILE A 54 2.77 6.50 -11.54
CA ILE A 54 1.89 6.80 -12.69
C ILE A 54 2.12 5.75 -13.80
N ALA A 55 3.35 5.23 -13.89
CA ALA A 55 3.70 4.19 -14.85
C ALA A 55 3.35 2.82 -14.31
N SER A 56 2.82 1.96 -15.17
CA SER A 56 2.70 0.54 -14.87
C SER A 56 4.06 -0.12 -15.10
N PHE A 57 4.51 -0.89 -14.12
CA PHE A 57 5.70 -1.71 -14.19
C PHE A 57 5.29 -3.18 -14.22
N GLU A 58 6.14 -4.01 -14.81
CA GLU A 58 6.05 -5.45 -14.60
C GLU A 58 6.43 -5.79 -13.14
N PHE A 59 5.89 -6.86 -12.59
CA PHE A 59 6.10 -7.21 -11.18
C PHE A 59 7.57 -7.39 -10.80
N TYR A 60 8.42 -7.80 -11.73
CA TYR A 60 9.86 -7.97 -11.52
C TYR A 60 10.66 -6.65 -11.63
N GLU A 61 10.01 -5.55 -12.01
CA GLU A 61 10.59 -4.20 -12.10
C GLU A 61 10.06 -3.26 -11.02
N ASP A 62 8.89 -3.58 -10.45
CA ASP A 62 8.25 -2.77 -9.42
C ASP A 62 8.89 -3.08 -8.04
N PRO A 63 9.60 -2.13 -7.42
CA PRO A 63 10.25 -2.36 -6.13
C PRO A 63 9.26 -2.70 -5.02
N VAL A 64 8.02 -2.20 -5.10
CA VAL A 64 6.98 -2.53 -4.13
C VAL A 64 6.48 -3.96 -4.34
N ALA A 65 6.29 -4.39 -5.59
CA ALA A 65 5.92 -5.77 -5.89
C ALA A 65 7.02 -6.75 -5.44
N ILE A 66 8.29 -6.44 -5.72
CA ILE A 66 9.44 -7.29 -5.32
C ILE A 66 9.52 -7.38 -3.79
N GLY A 67 9.58 -6.25 -3.09
CA GLY A 67 9.71 -6.23 -1.63
C GLY A 67 8.52 -6.88 -0.92
N SER A 68 7.31 -6.65 -1.41
CA SER A 68 6.10 -7.28 -0.86
C SER A 68 6.03 -8.78 -1.10
N PHE A 69 6.60 -9.29 -2.20
CA PHE A 69 6.73 -10.73 -2.43
C PHE A 69 7.60 -11.38 -1.34
N HIS A 70 8.77 -10.81 -1.06
CA HIS A 70 9.65 -11.32 0.00
C HIS A 70 9.03 -11.20 1.40
N ALA A 71 8.28 -10.13 1.67
CA ALA A 71 7.50 -10.01 2.90
C ALA A 71 6.44 -11.11 3.03
N ALA A 72 5.71 -11.40 1.94
CA ALA A 72 4.70 -12.46 1.91
C ALA A 72 5.30 -13.86 2.14
N GLU A 73 6.51 -14.14 1.63
CA GLU A 73 7.24 -15.39 1.91
C GLU A 73 7.56 -15.56 3.41
N LYS A 74 7.62 -14.47 4.16
CA LYS A 74 7.81 -14.47 5.62
C LYS A 74 6.49 -14.41 6.40
N GLY A 75 5.35 -14.45 5.72
CA GLY A 75 4.04 -14.37 6.32
C GLY A 75 3.60 -12.95 6.72
N ILE A 76 4.32 -11.92 6.27
CA ILE A 76 4.02 -10.52 6.54
C ILE A 76 3.02 -10.01 5.50
N LEU A 77 1.86 -9.54 5.95
CA LEU A 77 0.86 -8.94 5.08
C LEU A 77 1.30 -7.54 4.64
N VAL A 78 1.31 -7.30 3.33
CA VAL A 78 1.55 -5.97 2.78
C VAL A 78 0.25 -5.36 2.29
N MET A 79 -0.06 -4.15 2.76
CA MET A 79 -1.19 -3.35 2.30
C MET A 79 -0.70 -2.13 1.54
N GLN A 80 -1.28 -1.89 0.38
CA GLN A 80 -0.92 -0.75 -0.47
C GLN A 80 -2.16 0.04 -0.89
N SER A 81 -2.01 1.36 -1.02
CA SER A 81 -3.04 2.19 -1.62
C SER A 81 -3.22 1.87 -3.12
N ALA A 82 -4.46 1.92 -3.61
CA ALA A 82 -4.77 1.68 -5.02
C ALA A 82 -4.27 2.79 -5.97
N GLY A 83 -3.75 3.88 -5.43
CA GLY A 83 -3.32 5.07 -6.17
C GLY A 83 -4.42 6.12 -6.31
N ASN A 84 -4.04 7.28 -6.88
CA ASN A 84 -4.89 8.46 -7.02
C ASN A 84 -5.38 8.70 -8.46
N PHE A 85 -5.21 7.73 -9.35
CA PHE A 85 -5.45 7.89 -10.79
C PHE A 85 -6.84 7.44 -11.25
N GLY A 86 -7.82 7.32 -10.32
CA GLY A 86 -9.18 6.87 -10.62
C GLY A 86 -9.91 7.67 -11.69
N THR A 87 -9.52 8.93 -11.93
CA THR A 87 -10.06 9.76 -13.02
C THR A 87 -9.61 9.30 -14.41
N SER A 88 -8.55 8.50 -14.50
CA SER A 88 -8.06 7.91 -15.75
C SER A 88 -8.91 6.74 -16.25
N GLY A 89 -9.95 6.35 -15.50
CA GLY A 89 -10.90 5.32 -15.88
C GLY A 89 -10.48 3.90 -15.49
N ARG A 90 -10.81 2.95 -16.35
CA ARG A 90 -10.48 1.52 -16.10
C ARG A 90 -8.97 1.32 -16.11
N GLN A 91 -8.48 0.35 -15.33
CA GLN A 91 -7.06 0.01 -15.22
C GLN A 91 -6.19 1.11 -14.58
N SER A 92 -6.78 1.97 -13.75
CA SER A 92 -6.08 3.05 -13.05
C SER A 92 -5.49 2.64 -11.69
N VAL A 93 -5.68 1.38 -11.29
CA VAL A 93 -5.07 0.85 -10.06
C VAL A 93 -3.62 0.49 -10.34
N SER A 94 -2.71 1.08 -9.57
CA SER A 94 -1.26 0.89 -9.74
C SER A 94 -0.70 -0.30 -8.96
N SER A 95 -1.42 -0.82 -7.97
CA SER A 95 -0.94 -1.86 -7.06
C SER A 95 -1.74 -3.14 -7.28
N VAL A 96 -1.29 -3.96 -8.21
CA VAL A 96 -2.06 -5.13 -8.71
C VAL A 96 -1.36 -6.47 -8.48
N ALA A 97 -0.22 -6.49 -7.79
CA ALA A 97 0.47 -7.74 -7.47
C ALA A 97 -0.42 -8.64 -6.59
N PRO A 98 -0.59 -9.93 -6.93
CA PRO A 98 -1.58 -10.80 -6.30
C PRO A 98 -1.30 -11.13 -4.82
N TRP A 99 -0.10 -10.85 -4.34
CA TRP A 99 0.33 -11.01 -2.95
C TRP A 99 0.19 -9.73 -2.11
N ILE A 100 -0.32 -8.64 -2.69
CA ILE A 100 -0.56 -7.36 -2.00
C ILE A 100 -2.06 -7.18 -1.74
N LEU A 101 -2.42 -6.72 -0.54
CA LEU A 101 -3.76 -6.25 -0.26
C LEU A 101 -3.91 -4.79 -0.72
N THR A 102 -4.53 -4.60 -1.87
CA THR A 102 -4.74 -3.26 -2.42
C THR A 102 -6.03 -2.63 -1.89
N VAL A 103 -5.92 -1.44 -1.32
CA VAL A 103 -7.04 -0.73 -0.71
C VAL A 103 -7.31 0.59 -1.44
N ALA A 104 -8.53 0.73 -1.96
CA ALA A 104 -9.00 1.95 -2.61
C ALA A 104 -9.87 2.77 -1.66
N ALA A 105 -9.63 4.09 -1.60
CA ALA A 105 -10.48 5.03 -0.89
C ALA A 105 -11.42 5.73 -1.88
N ARG A 106 -12.67 5.94 -1.45
CA ARG A 106 -13.65 6.73 -2.20
C ARG A 106 -14.07 7.94 -1.38
N PRO A 107 -14.10 9.16 -1.95
CA PRO A 107 -14.69 10.30 -1.28
C PRO A 107 -16.16 10.03 -0.94
N ARG A 108 -16.56 10.31 0.28
CA ARG A 108 -17.95 10.19 0.70
C ARG A 108 -18.74 11.39 0.16
N ILE A 109 -19.49 11.21 -0.90
CA ILE A 109 -20.60 12.10 -1.25
C ILE A 109 -21.80 11.66 -0.39
N ALA A 110 -22.53 12.59 0.15
CA ALA A 110 -23.46 12.50 1.29
C ALA A 110 -24.54 11.39 1.30
N TYR A 111 -24.60 10.53 0.32
CA TYR A 111 -25.54 9.41 0.24
C TYR A 111 -24.87 8.22 -0.46
N SER A 112 -24.08 7.42 0.23
CA SER A 112 -23.85 6.05 -0.25
C SER A 112 -23.07 5.18 0.72
N LEU A 113 -23.51 3.96 0.84
CA LEU A 113 -22.88 2.84 1.51
C LEU A 113 -21.44 2.66 1.04
N THR A 114 -20.50 2.70 1.97
CA THR A 114 -19.12 2.33 1.72
C THR A 114 -19.06 0.83 1.44
N ARG A 115 -18.85 0.44 0.20
CA ARG A 115 -18.47 -0.94 -0.13
C ARG A 115 -16.94 -1.02 -0.13
N LEU A 116 -16.41 -1.74 0.83
CA LEU A 116 -15.03 -2.18 0.82
C LEU A 116 -14.91 -3.32 -0.19
N PHE A 117 -14.20 -3.11 -1.28
CA PHE A 117 -13.87 -4.19 -2.22
C PHE A 117 -12.54 -4.81 -1.79
N LEU A 118 -12.61 -5.93 -1.11
CA LEU A 118 -11.49 -6.83 -0.91
C LEU A 118 -11.34 -7.68 -2.17
N GLY A 119 -10.38 -7.35 -3.01
CA GLY A 119 -9.98 -8.21 -4.10
C GLY A 119 -9.11 -9.35 -3.56
N MET A 120 -9.72 -10.43 -3.11
CA MET A 120 -8.98 -11.66 -2.85
C MET A 120 -8.78 -12.38 -4.18
N GLY A 121 -7.55 -12.32 -4.73
CA GLY A 121 -7.14 -13.24 -5.77
C GLY A 121 -7.20 -14.67 -5.22
N ARG A 122 -7.90 -15.57 -5.93
CA ARG A 122 -7.82 -17.00 -5.61
C ARG A 122 -6.42 -17.49 -5.99
N LEU A 123 -5.74 -18.11 -5.05
CA LEU A 123 -4.59 -18.99 -5.30
C LEU A 123 -5.02 -20.15 -6.21
#